data_2c9b120aaa30bd27067d126154d90d68
#
_entry.id   2c9b120aaa30bd27067d126154d90d68
#
_cell.length_a   1.000
_cell.length_b   1.000
_cell.length_c   1.000
_cell.angle_alpha   90.00
_cell.angle_beta   90.00
_cell.angle_gamma   90.00
#
_symmetry.space_group_name_H-M   'P 1'
#
loop_
_entity.id
_entity.type
_entity.pdbx_description
1 polymer ?
#
loop_
_entity_poly.entity_id
_entity_poly.type
_entity_poly.pdbx_seq_one_letter_code
_entity_poly.pdbx_strand_id
1 'polypeptide(L)'
;MKYVDLTQIIDNDTKVYSGDESFSIKQAADLERDGYTAYNIKTGLHVGTHIDIPMHMYKSSKYISEYPLDRFIGNGVLINVVGEDIICLKEEYYKKIKENDIVLFYTGYSSKFGEEDYFENHPVISEELAEFLVIKKIKMLGIDAPSPDKYPYNIHKILLKNDIPLLENITNLNDLVYVEKFEVFAQPLKINAEASLVRAFAQYKGY
;
A
#
# COMPACT_ATOMS: atom_id res chain seq x y z
N MET A 1 19.76 13.76 -2.21
CA MET A 1 18.52 13.03 -1.97
C MET A 1 18.82 11.55 -1.99
N LYS A 2 18.22 10.78 -1.08
CA LYS A 2 18.23 9.31 -1.08
C LYS A 2 16.80 8.80 -1.29
N TYR A 3 16.69 7.59 -1.80
CA TYR A 3 15.40 6.95 -2.10
C TYR A 3 15.36 5.55 -1.50
N VAL A 4 14.20 5.17 -0.97
CA VAL A 4 13.88 3.80 -0.55
C VAL A 4 12.74 3.32 -1.43
N ASP A 5 12.95 2.25 -2.15
CA ASP A 5 11.90 1.60 -2.95
C ASP A 5 10.97 0.82 -2.02
N LEU A 6 9.71 1.19 -2.00
CA LEU A 6 8.69 0.58 -1.15
C LEU A 6 7.83 -0.44 -1.91
N THR A 7 8.25 -0.87 -3.11
CA THR A 7 7.44 -1.70 -4.00
C THR A 7 7.90 -3.14 -4.03
N GLN A 8 7.00 -4.07 -3.87
CA GLN A 8 7.26 -5.50 -4.07
C GLN A 8 7.53 -5.82 -5.55
N ILE A 9 8.45 -6.75 -5.80
CA ILE A 9 8.60 -7.33 -7.13
C ILE A 9 7.43 -8.28 -7.36
N ILE A 10 6.81 -8.19 -8.53
CA ILE A 10 5.73 -9.08 -8.96
C ILE A 10 6.17 -9.87 -10.20
N ASP A 11 5.86 -11.16 -10.18
CA ASP A 11 6.16 -12.12 -11.24
C ASP A 11 5.06 -13.20 -11.32
N ASN A 12 5.29 -14.25 -12.14
CA ASN A 12 4.31 -15.33 -12.32
C ASN A 12 4.10 -16.19 -11.07
N ASP A 13 4.99 -16.12 -10.08
CA ASP A 13 4.90 -16.86 -8.82
C ASP A 13 4.25 -16.03 -7.70
N THR A 14 3.94 -14.75 -7.99
CA THR A 14 3.32 -13.84 -7.03
C THR A 14 1.96 -14.36 -6.60
N LYS A 15 1.82 -14.57 -5.29
CA LYS A 15 0.56 -15.00 -4.68
C LYS A 15 -0.45 -13.84 -4.68
N VAL A 16 -1.70 -14.18 -4.88
CA VAL A 16 -2.83 -13.26 -4.81
C VAL A 16 -3.83 -13.72 -3.76
N TYR A 17 -4.70 -12.83 -3.33
CA TYR A 17 -5.77 -13.19 -2.39
C TYR A 17 -6.67 -14.28 -2.99
N SER A 18 -7.18 -15.17 -2.13
CA SER A 18 -8.01 -16.30 -2.58
C SER A 18 -9.27 -15.81 -3.29
N GLY A 19 -9.42 -16.21 -4.55
CA GLY A 19 -10.52 -15.79 -5.42
C GLY A 19 -10.19 -14.68 -6.41
N ASP A 20 -9.05 -14.01 -6.25
CA ASP A 20 -8.61 -12.99 -7.20
C ASP A 20 -7.96 -13.58 -8.45
N GLU A 21 -7.94 -12.79 -9.53
CA GLU A 21 -7.25 -13.14 -10.76
C GLU A 21 -5.74 -13.21 -10.52
N SER A 22 -5.13 -14.33 -10.90
CA SER A 22 -3.67 -14.53 -10.78
C SER A 22 -2.90 -13.57 -11.68
N PHE A 23 -1.72 -13.12 -11.19
CA PHE A 23 -0.80 -12.36 -12.01
C PHE A 23 -0.19 -13.23 -13.12
N SER A 24 -0.08 -12.68 -14.31
CA SER A 24 0.58 -13.34 -15.44
C SER A 24 1.36 -12.34 -16.25
N ILE A 25 2.67 -12.59 -16.41
CA ILE A 25 3.54 -11.88 -17.33
C ILE A 25 4.13 -12.86 -18.33
N LYS A 26 3.96 -12.61 -19.63
CA LYS A 26 4.41 -13.50 -20.71
C LYS A 26 5.13 -12.70 -21.77
N GLN A 27 6.27 -13.23 -22.20
CA GLN A 27 6.98 -12.67 -23.35
C GLN A 27 6.13 -12.87 -24.62
N ALA A 28 5.79 -11.77 -25.26
CA ALA A 28 4.98 -11.72 -26.49
C ALA A 28 5.84 -11.66 -27.75
N ALA A 29 7.05 -11.04 -27.67
CA ALA A 29 7.99 -10.96 -28.77
C ALA A 29 9.41 -11.21 -28.24
N ASP A 30 10.25 -11.79 -29.09
CA ASP A 30 11.64 -12.15 -28.80
C ASP A 30 12.59 -11.40 -29.74
N LEU A 31 13.71 -10.88 -29.19
CA LEU A 31 14.66 -10.07 -29.96
C LEU A 31 15.23 -10.76 -31.18
N GLU A 32 15.57 -12.05 -31.06
CA GLU A 32 16.22 -12.80 -32.16
C GLU A 32 15.24 -13.13 -33.28
N ARG A 33 13.98 -13.43 -32.93
CA ARG A 33 12.92 -13.79 -33.87
C ARG A 33 12.22 -12.58 -34.46
N ASP A 34 11.90 -11.57 -33.63
CA ASP A 34 10.96 -10.48 -33.96
C ASP A 34 11.66 -9.13 -34.10
N GLY A 35 12.96 -9.05 -33.76
CA GLY A 35 13.75 -7.82 -33.79
C GLY A 35 13.50 -6.86 -32.61
N TYR A 36 12.64 -7.23 -31.67
CA TYR A 36 12.36 -6.49 -30.42
C TYR A 36 11.84 -7.43 -29.35
N THR A 37 11.89 -6.99 -28.09
CA THR A 37 11.33 -7.73 -26.95
C THR A 37 10.07 -7.04 -26.43
N ALA A 38 9.00 -7.81 -26.21
CA ALA A 38 7.75 -7.31 -25.62
C ALA A 38 7.18 -8.31 -24.62
N TYR A 39 6.50 -7.80 -23.61
CA TYR A 39 5.77 -8.60 -22.62
C TYR A 39 4.32 -8.14 -22.52
N ASN A 40 3.42 -9.08 -22.31
CA ASN A 40 2.03 -8.84 -21.93
C ASN A 40 1.83 -9.14 -20.46
N ILE A 41 1.05 -8.29 -19.78
CA ILE A 41 0.64 -8.47 -18.39
C ILE A 41 -0.87 -8.65 -18.34
N LYS A 42 -1.31 -9.65 -17.55
CA LYS A 42 -2.71 -9.81 -17.12
C LYS A 42 -2.70 -9.89 -15.60
N THR A 43 -3.49 -9.05 -14.92
CA THR A 43 -3.48 -8.95 -13.47
C THR A 43 -4.80 -8.38 -12.94
N GLY A 44 -5.17 -8.75 -11.70
CA GLY A 44 -6.05 -7.94 -10.87
C GLY A 44 -5.33 -6.66 -10.42
N LEU A 45 -6.04 -5.76 -9.76
CA LEU A 45 -5.48 -4.47 -9.31
C LEU A 45 -4.97 -4.51 -7.87
N HIS A 46 -5.33 -5.56 -7.11
CA HIS A 46 -4.90 -5.78 -5.72
C HIS A 46 -3.73 -6.78 -5.64
N VAL A 47 -2.78 -6.68 -6.57
CA VAL A 47 -1.61 -7.57 -6.66
C VAL A 47 -0.33 -6.81 -6.35
N GLY A 48 0.50 -7.35 -5.44
CA GLY A 48 1.71 -6.68 -4.99
C GLY A 48 1.41 -5.32 -4.36
N THR A 49 2.30 -4.35 -4.51
CA THR A 49 2.11 -3.01 -3.95
C THR A 49 1.08 -2.23 -4.77
N HIS A 50 -0.02 -1.85 -4.14
CA HIS A 50 -1.16 -1.20 -4.80
C HIS A 50 -1.84 -0.18 -3.88
N ILE A 51 -2.75 0.62 -4.45
CA ILE A 51 -3.60 1.57 -3.72
C ILE A 51 -5.06 1.25 -3.98
N ASP A 52 -5.83 1.25 -2.88
CA ASP A 52 -7.29 1.19 -2.87
C ASP A 52 -7.89 2.55 -2.60
N ILE A 53 -9.00 2.85 -3.28
CA ILE A 53 -9.78 4.05 -3.09
C ILE A 53 -11.23 3.70 -2.68
N PRO A 54 -12.05 4.67 -2.23
CA PRO A 54 -13.43 4.43 -1.78
C PRO A 54 -14.27 3.52 -2.68
N MET A 55 -14.08 3.55 -3.99
CA MET A 55 -14.83 2.72 -4.93
C MET A 55 -14.64 1.21 -4.69
N HIS A 56 -13.54 0.78 -4.08
CA HIS A 56 -13.30 -0.63 -3.73
C HIS A 56 -14.38 -1.17 -2.77
N MET A 57 -14.83 -0.37 -1.79
CA MET A 57 -15.78 -0.80 -0.76
C MET A 57 -17.17 -0.14 -0.84
N TYR A 58 -17.28 0.94 -1.61
CA TYR A 58 -18.50 1.75 -1.70
C TYR A 58 -18.88 2.04 -3.13
N LYS A 59 -20.19 2.16 -3.38
CA LYS A 59 -20.67 2.68 -4.65
C LYS A 59 -20.23 4.13 -4.82
N SER A 60 -19.22 4.32 -5.65
CA SER A 60 -18.63 5.62 -6.00
C SER A 60 -18.56 5.73 -7.52
N SER A 61 -18.68 6.97 -8.03
CA SER A 61 -18.44 7.27 -9.44
C SER A 61 -17.02 7.81 -9.69
N LYS A 62 -16.23 8.01 -8.64
CA LYS A 62 -14.89 8.59 -8.74
C LYS A 62 -13.85 7.47 -8.90
N TYR A 63 -13.24 7.40 -10.07
CA TYR A 63 -12.14 6.50 -10.38
C TYR A 63 -10.81 6.99 -9.82
N ILE A 64 -9.83 6.09 -9.69
CA ILE A 64 -8.48 6.44 -9.21
C ILE A 64 -7.79 7.46 -10.15
N SER A 65 -8.07 7.43 -11.44
CA SER A 65 -7.57 8.39 -12.44
C SER A 65 -8.02 9.83 -12.23
N GLU A 66 -9.08 10.05 -11.43
CA GLU A 66 -9.68 11.38 -11.19
C GLU A 66 -9.13 12.06 -9.92
N TYR A 67 -8.29 11.36 -9.15
CA TYR A 67 -7.62 11.96 -8.01
C TYR A 67 -6.44 12.83 -8.48
N PRO A 68 -6.25 14.01 -7.84
CA PRO A 68 -5.10 14.85 -8.15
C PRO A 68 -3.79 14.18 -7.70
N LEU A 69 -2.69 14.48 -8.37
CA LEU A 69 -1.39 13.83 -8.13
C LEU A 69 -0.88 13.99 -6.68
N ASP A 70 -1.13 15.14 -6.07
CA ASP A 70 -0.73 15.44 -4.69
C ASP A 70 -1.48 14.60 -3.65
N ARG A 71 -2.56 13.90 -4.05
CA ARG A 71 -3.28 12.96 -3.18
C ARG A 71 -2.38 11.80 -2.74
N PHE A 72 -1.47 11.39 -3.59
CA PHE A 72 -0.59 10.24 -3.42
C PHE A 72 0.87 10.64 -3.12
N ILE A 73 1.09 11.90 -2.74
CA ILE A 73 2.40 12.43 -2.32
C ILE A 73 2.24 13.15 -0.99
N GLY A 74 3.15 12.96 -0.06
CA GLY A 74 3.07 13.68 1.20
C GLY A 74 4.15 13.32 2.21
N ASN A 75 4.13 14.06 3.33
CA ASN A 75 5.01 13.80 4.45
C ASN A 75 4.75 12.40 5.02
N GLY A 76 5.79 11.59 5.10
CA GLY A 76 5.72 10.23 5.64
C GLY A 76 5.95 10.21 7.15
N VAL A 77 5.13 9.44 7.85
CA VAL A 77 5.29 9.12 9.28
C VAL A 77 5.37 7.62 9.44
N LEU A 78 6.54 7.10 9.84
CA LEU A 78 6.73 5.69 10.10
C LEU A 78 6.35 5.36 11.55
N ILE A 79 5.48 4.37 11.72
CA ILE A 79 5.09 3.77 13.00
C ILE A 79 5.64 2.35 13.03
N ASN A 80 6.63 2.09 13.88
CA ASN A 80 7.18 0.76 14.05
C ASN A 80 6.32 -0.03 15.03
N VAL A 81 5.73 -1.13 14.55
CA VAL A 81 4.81 -2.04 15.28
C VAL A 81 5.21 -3.50 15.07
N VAL A 82 6.48 -3.76 14.80
CA VAL A 82 7.01 -5.11 14.62
C VAL A 82 6.69 -5.97 15.85
N GLY A 83 6.08 -7.14 15.63
CA GLY A 83 5.70 -8.08 16.68
C GLY A 83 4.31 -7.85 17.28
N GLU A 84 3.52 -6.90 16.76
CA GLU A 84 2.12 -6.71 17.17
C GLU A 84 1.18 -7.42 16.20
N ASP A 85 0.36 -8.34 16.69
CA ASP A 85 -0.68 -9.01 15.90
C ASP A 85 -1.89 -8.08 15.68
N ILE A 86 -2.20 -7.24 16.67
CA ILE A 86 -3.23 -6.21 16.61
C ILE A 86 -2.58 -4.88 16.95
N ILE A 87 -2.56 -3.99 15.97
CA ILE A 87 -1.99 -2.65 16.09
C ILE A 87 -3.03 -1.72 16.72
N CYS A 88 -2.84 -1.44 18.02
CA CYS A 88 -3.76 -0.62 18.79
C CYS A 88 -3.34 0.86 18.82
N LEU A 89 -4.29 1.74 19.13
CA LEU A 89 -4.03 3.15 19.38
C LEU A 89 -3.10 3.31 20.60
N LYS A 90 -2.07 4.16 20.45
CA LYS A 90 -1.13 4.50 21.51
C LYS A 90 -1.07 6.01 21.73
N GLU A 91 -0.82 6.42 23.00
CA GLU A 91 -0.79 7.83 23.36
C GLU A 91 0.23 8.65 22.53
N GLU A 92 1.34 8.07 22.19
CA GLU A 92 2.39 8.74 21.40
C GLU A 92 1.93 9.13 19.99
N TYR A 93 0.92 8.43 19.41
CA TYR A 93 0.40 8.72 18.07
C TYR A 93 -0.29 10.08 18.00
N TYR A 94 -0.87 10.56 19.12
CA TYR A 94 -1.51 11.88 19.19
C TYR A 94 -0.54 13.03 18.86
N LYS A 95 0.73 12.88 19.22
CA LYS A 95 1.79 13.88 18.95
C LYS A 95 2.50 13.63 17.63
N LYS A 96 2.66 12.36 17.26
CA LYS A 96 3.46 11.95 16.12
C LYS A 96 2.73 12.14 14.79
N ILE A 97 1.42 11.84 14.75
CA ILE A 97 0.60 11.86 13.53
C ILE A 97 -0.12 13.21 13.41
N LYS A 98 0.02 13.85 12.26
CA LYS A 98 -0.58 15.16 11.94
C LYS A 98 -1.55 15.04 10.77
N GLU A 99 -2.38 16.08 10.61
CA GLU A 99 -3.25 16.22 9.45
C GLU A 99 -2.43 16.21 8.15
N ASN A 100 -2.95 15.53 7.12
CA ASN A 100 -2.31 15.33 5.82
C ASN A 100 -1.01 14.51 5.79
N ASP A 101 -0.64 13.82 6.88
CA ASP A 101 0.46 12.86 6.84
C ASP A 101 0.05 11.58 6.07
N ILE A 102 1.03 10.93 5.45
CA ILE A 102 0.95 9.55 4.98
C ILE A 102 1.55 8.68 6.08
N VAL A 103 0.69 7.90 6.75
CA VAL A 103 1.09 7.08 7.90
C VAL A 103 1.43 5.68 7.44
N LEU A 104 2.68 5.25 7.66
CA LEU A 104 3.18 3.93 7.29
C LEU A 104 3.36 3.06 8.54
N PHE A 105 2.64 1.94 8.62
CA PHE A 105 2.82 0.95 9.67
C PHE A 105 3.85 -0.09 9.24
N TYR A 106 4.97 -0.13 9.95
CA TYR A 106 6.03 -1.13 9.77
C TYR A 106 5.80 -2.29 10.71
N THR A 107 5.31 -3.39 10.16
CA THR A 107 5.01 -4.63 10.88
C THR A 107 6.13 -5.67 10.75
N GLY A 108 7.00 -5.53 9.73
CA GLY A 108 8.00 -6.52 9.33
C GLY A 108 7.41 -7.68 8.52
N TYR A 109 6.10 -7.66 8.26
CA TYR A 109 5.39 -8.77 7.62
C TYR A 109 5.71 -8.91 6.12
N SER A 110 6.19 -7.84 5.47
CA SER A 110 6.64 -7.87 4.07
C SER A 110 7.72 -8.92 3.78
N SER A 111 8.46 -9.37 4.80
CA SER A 111 9.43 -10.47 4.67
C SER A 111 8.80 -11.81 4.30
N LYS A 112 7.49 -11.97 4.52
CA LYS A 112 6.70 -13.17 4.18
C LYS A 112 6.01 -13.08 2.82
N PHE A 113 6.21 -11.99 2.07
CA PHE A 113 5.58 -11.84 0.76
C PHE A 113 5.92 -13.02 -0.17
N GLY A 114 4.88 -13.68 -0.70
CA GLY A 114 5.01 -14.88 -1.53
C GLY A 114 4.91 -16.22 -0.80
N GLU A 115 4.91 -16.24 0.56
CA GLU A 115 4.64 -17.47 1.32
C GLU A 115 3.18 -17.92 1.16
N GLU A 116 2.92 -19.22 1.35
CA GLU A 116 1.60 -19.83 1.15
C GLU A 116 0.53 -19.27 2.09
N ASP A 117 0.90 -18.93 3.34
CA ASP A 117 0.01 -18.42 4.39
C ASP A 117 0.05 -16.90 4.53
N TYR A 118 0.63 -16.19 3.55
CA TYR A 118 0.83 -14.74 3.58
C TYR A 118 -0.45 -13.97 3.89
N PHE A 119 -1.58 -14.38 3.34
CA PHE A 119 -2.88 -13.71 3.50
C PHE A 119 -3.63 -14.11 4.77
N GLU A 120 -3.18 -15.13 5.52
CA GLU A 120 -3.94 -15.71 6.62
C GLU A 120 -3.61 -15.07 7.97
N ASN A 121 -2.32 -14.86 8.25
CA ASN A 121 -1.79 -14.55 9.59
C ASN A 121 -1.17 -13.16 9.72
N HIS A 122 -1.52 -12.22 8.81
CA HIS A 122 -0.98 -10.87 8.87
C HIS A 122 -1.54 -10.07 10.06
N PRO A 123 -0.74 -9.10 10.59
CA PRO A 123 -1.21 -8.18 11.63
C PRO A 123 -2.33 -7.27 11.10
N VAL A 124 -3.20 -6.84 12.00
CA VAL A 124 -4.36 -6.01 11.67
C VAL A 124 -4.40 -4.75 12.54
N ILE A 125 -5.04 -3.69 12.04
CA ILE A 125 -5.25 -2.42 12.75
C ILE A 125 -6.55 -2.52 13.56
N SER A 126 -6.57 -1.98 14.78
CA SER A 126 -7.80 -1.88 15.58
C SER A 126 -8.76 -0.81 15.03
N GLU A 127 -10.06 -1.00 15.23
CA GLU A 127 -11.08 -0.01 14.82
C GLU A 127 -10.84 1.34 15.49
N GLU A 128 -10.48 1.35 16.79
CA GLU A 128 -10.16 2.58 17.52
C GLU A 128 -9.00 3.36 16.87
N LEU A 129 -7.95 2.66 16.42
CA LEU A 129 -6.85 3.30 15.71
C LEU A 129 -7.30 3.84 14.35
N ALA A 130 -8.12 3.08 13.61
CA ALA A 130 -8.64 3.56 12.32
C ALA A 130 -9.51 4.83 12.48
N GLU A 131 -10.39 4.86 13.47
CA GLU A 131 -11.20 6.05 13.79
C GLU A 131 -10.32 7.24 14.20
N PHE A 132 -9.28 7.01 14.98
CA PHE A 132 -8.31 8.05 15.32
C PHE A 132 -7.61 8.61 14.07
N LEU A 133 -7.20 7.76 13.11
CA LEU A 133 -6.58 8.20 11.86
C LEU A 133 -7.56 9.05 11.01
N VAL A 134 -8.85 8.72 11.03
CA VAL A 134 -9.91 9.54 10.43
C VAL A 134 -10.01 10.91 11.11
N ILE A 135 -10.06 10.93 12.44
CA ILE A 135 -10.11 12.21 13.22
C ILE A 135 -8.87 13.07 12.92
N LYS A 136 -7.71 12.46 12.77
CA LYS A 136 -6.47 13.13 12.39
C LYS A 136 -6.45 13.61 10.93
N LYS A 137 -7.40 13.17 10.11
CA LYS A 137 -7.49 13.49 8.67
C LYS A 137 -6.17 13.19 7.95
N ILE A 138 -5.65 11.99 8.15
CA ILE A 138 -4.44 11.58 7.45
C ILE A 138 -4.69 11.54 5.94
N LYS A 139 -3.66 11.71 5.14
CA LYS A 139 -3.77 11.69 3.69
C LYS A 139 -3.95 10.28 3.15
N MET A 140 -3.20 9.32 3.67
CA MET A 140 -3.20 7.92 3.24
C MET A 140 -2.64 7.04 4.34
N LEU A 141 -3.13 5.81 4.44
CA LEU A 141 -2.53 4.77 5.28
C LEU A 141 -1.70 3.83 4.41
N GLY A 142 -0.48 3.50 4.84
CA GLY A 142 0.34 2.45 4.23
C GLY A 142 0.68 1.35 5.23
N ILE A 143 0.77 0.11 4.75
CA ILE A 143 1.15 -1.06 5.56
C ILE A 143 2.00 -2.04 4.76
N ASP A 144 3.00 -2.63 5.40
CA ASP A 144 3.87 -3.68 4.83
C ASP A 144 3.29 -5.09 5.02
N ALA A 145 1.98 -5.20 4.96
CA ALA A 145 1.19 -6.42 5.04
C ALA A 145 0.17 -6.46 3.90
N PRO A 146 -0.47 -7.62 3.63
CA PRO A 146 -1.43 -7.74 2.52
C PRO A 146 -2.68 -6.90 2.70
N SER A 147 -3.01 -6.51 3.93
CA SER A 147 -4.22 -5.75 4.26
C SER A 147 -4.12 -5.16 5.67
N PRO A 148 -4.78 -4.03 5.98
CA PRO A 148 -4.89 -3.51 7.36
C PRO A 148 -5.91 -4.29 8.20
N ASP A 149 -6.70 -5.19 7.62
CA ASP A 149 -7.72 -5.98 8.31
C ASP A 149 -8.01 -7.32 7.60
N LYS A 150 -8.99 -8.03 8.15
CA LYS A 150 -9.56 -9.29 7.62
C LYS A 150 -11.07 -9.15 7.53
N TYR A 151 -11.74 -10.13 6.89
CA TYR A 151 -13.20 -10.17 6.89
C TYR A 151 -13.76 -9.93 8.32
N PRO A 152 -14.72 -9.01 8.50
CA PRO A 152 -15.59 -8.36 7.53
C PRO A 152 -15.08 -6.99 6.98
N TYR A 153 -13.78 -6.71 7.01
CA TYR A 153 -13.11 -5.54 6.43
C TYR A 153 -13.56 -4.19 7.02
N ASN A 154 -13.64 -4.12 8.35
CA ASN A 154 -14.12 -2.94 9.06
C ASN A 154 -13.17 -1.74 8.90
N ILE A 155 -11.84 -1.99 8.87
CA ILE A 155 -10.84 -0.92 8.74
C ILE A 155 -10.90 -0.32 7.34
N HIS A 156 -10.99 -1.15 6.29
CA HIS A 156 -11.27 -0.69 4.93
C HIS A 156 -12.49 0.22 4.91
N LYS A 157 -13.61 -0.25 5.50
CA LYS A 157 -14.86 0.51 5.51
C LYS A 157 -14.71 1.85 6.23
N ILE A 158 -14.04 1.89 7.39
CA ILE A 158 -13.84 3.12 8.16
C ILE A 158 -13.00 4.11 7.34
N LEU A 159 -11.86 3.68 6.82
CA LEU A 159 -10.91 4.57 6.15
C LEU A 159 -11.42 5.01 4.77
N LEU A 160 -11.86 4.09 3.94
CA LEU A 160 -12.33 4.40 2.58
C LEU A 160 -13.63 5.23 2.58
N LYS A 161 -14.52 5.03 3.58
CA LYS A 161 -15.70 5.89 3.76
C LYS A 161 -15.33 7.36 3.99
N ASN A 162 -14.18 7.60 4.59
CA ASN A 162 -13.65 8.93 4.89
C ASN A 162 -12.63 9.41 3.87
N ASP A 163 -12.62 8.83 2.67
CA ASP A 163 -11.72 9.17 1.55
C ASP A 163 -10.24 9.04 1.93
N ILE A 164 -9.86 8.09 2.79
CA ILE A 164 -8.47 7.78 3.12
C ILE A 164 -8.04 6.54 2.33
N PRO A 165 -7.23 6.69 1.25
CA PRO A 165 -6.73 5.58 0.48
C PRO A 165 -5.84 4.66 1.30
N LEU A 166 -5.78 3.37 0.89
CA LEU A 166 -4.93 2.35 1.48
C LEU A 166 -3.80 2.01 0.51
N LEU A 167 -2.57 2.05 0.98
CA LEU A 167 -1.37 1.61 0.28
C LEU A 167 -0.90 0.30 0.90
N GLU A 168 -1.12 -0.81 0.23
CA GLU A 168 -0.90 -2.16 0.74
C GLU A 168 0.33 -2.84 0.14
N ASN A 169 0.82 -3.87 0.82
CA ASN A 169 1.98 -4.65 0.37
C ASN A 169 3.23 -3.82 0.10
N ILE A 170 3.48 -2.77 0.90
CA ILE A 170 4.75 -2.05 0.81
C ILE A 170 5.88 -2.87 1.43
N THR A 171 7.13 -2.55 1.07
CA THR A 171 8.33 -3.24 1.56
C THR A 171 9.43 -2.27 1.98
N ASN A 172 10.54 -2.77 2.51
CA ASN A 172 11.74 -2.02 2.86
C ASN A 172 11.51 -0.88 3.89
N LEU A 173 10.45 -0.94 4.69
CA LEU A 173 10.19 0.06 5.73
C LEU A 173 11.26 0.08 6.84
N ASN A 174 12.02 -1.02 7.02
CA ASN A 174 13.17 -1.08 7.90
C ASN A 174 14.22 0.00 7.57
N ASP A 175 14.38 0.37 6.30
CA ASP A 175 15.36 1.38 5.85
C ASP A 175 14.96 2.80 6.25
N LEU A 176 13.71 3.00 6.70
CA LEU A 176 13.19 4.28 7.16
C LEU A 176 13.19 4.43 8.69
N VAL A 177 13.49 3.38 9.46
CA VAL A 177 13.40 3.39 10.94
C VAL A 177 14.19 4.52 11.59
N TYR A 178 15.34 4.86 11.01
CA TYR A 178 16.21 5.94 11.52
C TYR A 178 16.13 7.23 10.69
N VAL A 179 15.13 7.35 9.83
CA VAL A 179 14.92 8.53 9.00
C VAL A 179 13.85 9.41 9.64
N GLU A 180 14.23 10.56 10.16
CA GLU A 180 13.30 11.46 10.86
C GLU A 180 12.28 12.13 9.94
N LYS A 181 12.69 12.44 8.70
CA LYS A 181 11.86 13.17 7.74
C LYS A 181 12.02 12.59 6.35
N PHE A 182 10.92 12.19 5.76
CA PHE A 182 10.85 11.69 4.39
C PHE A 182 9.50 12.03 3.76
N GLU A 183 9.47 12.04 2.45
CA GLU A 183 8.25 12.15 1.68
C GLU A 183 7.95 10.81 1.02
N VAL A 184 6.67 10.46 0.95
CA VAL A 184 6.17 9.25 0.26
C VAL A 184 5.59 9.66 -1.08
N PHE A 185 5.90 8.86 -2.09
CA PHE A 185 5.38 8.94 -3.45
C PHE A 185 4.78 7.58 -3.82
N ALA A 186 3.49 7.53 -4.14
CA ALA A 186 2.79 6.30 -4.49
C ALA A 186 1.79 6.55 -5.62
N GLN A 187 2.29 6.97 -6.78
CA GLN A 187 1.45 7.36 -7.91
C GLN A 187 0.80 6.16 -8.59
N PRO A 188 -0.55 6.10 -8.64
CA PRO A 188 -1.25 5.06 -9.38
C PRO A 188 -1.16 5.26 -10.89
N LEU A 189 -1.43 4.21 -11.63
CA LEU A 189 -1.70 4.32 -13.06
C LEU A 189 -2.95 5.18 -13.30
N LYS A 190 -2.98 5.94 -14.37
CA LYS A 190 -4.13 6.77 -14.75
C LYS A 190 -5.19 5.90 -15.46
N ILE A 191 -5.86 5.06 -14.70
CA ILE A 191 -6.90 4.12 -15.18
C ILE A 191 -8.24 4.38 -14.49
N ASN A 192 -9.34 4.03 -15.13
CA ASN A 192 -10.68 4.16 -14.58
C ASN A 192 -11.05 2.90 -13.82
N ALA A 193 -10.57 2.80 -12.59
CA ALA A 193 -10.76 1.64 -11.72
C ALA A 193 -10.82 2.05 -10.23
N GLU A 194 -11.13 1.10 -9.37
CA GLU A 194 -11.24 1.22 -7.91
C GLU A 194 -9.90 1.11 -7.17
N ALA A 195 -8.86 0.67 -7.86
CA ALA A 195 -7.53 0.44 -7.33
C ALA A 195 -6.48 0.58 -8.43
N SER A 196 -5.21 0.53 -8.07
CA SER A 196 -4.10 0.48 -9.03
C SER A 196 -2.83 -0.04 -8.40
N LEU A 197 -2.08 -0.85 -9.17
CA LEU A 197 -0.68 -1.10 -8.87
C LEU A 197 0.08 0.23 -8.90
N VAL A 198 1.08 0.36 -8.01
CA VAL A 198 1.91 1.57 -7.92
C VAL A 198 3.39 1.22 -7.83
N ARG A 199 4.27 2.13 -8.29
CA ARG A 199 5.65 2.16 -7.84
C ARG A 199 5.75 3.16 -6.69
N ALA A 200 5.67 2.66 -5.45
CA ALA A 200 5.81 3.46 -4.26
C ALA A 200 7.28 3.60 -3.86
N PHE A 201 7.67 4.77 -3.39
CA PHE A 201 8.99 5.01 -2.83
C PHE A 201 8.97 6.13 -1.79
N ALA A 202 9.94 6.13 -0.89
CA ALA A 202 10.21 7.23 0.01
C ALA A 202 11.44 8.01 -0.46
N GLN A 203 11.43 9.33 -0.26
CA GLN A 203 12.54 10.23 -0.55
C GLN A 203 12.94 11.00 0.69
N TYR A 204 14.23 11.12 0.98
CA TYR A 204 14.75 11.88 2.11
C TYR A 204 16.11 12.53 1.83
N LYS A 205 16.47 13.53 2.65
CA LYS A 205 17.82 14.11 2.62
C LYS A 205 18.75 13.21 3.42
N GLY A 206 19.71 12.57 2.76
CA GLY A 206 20.81 11.89 3.46
C GLY A 206 21.74 12.92 4.08
N TYR A 207 22.22 12.63 5.26
CA TYR A 207 23.36 13.34 5.86
C TYR A 207 24.64 12.91 5.19
#